data_b695fa9dfff8a819286ce7c54d8bd740
#
_entry.id   b695fa9dfff8a819286ce7c54d8bd740
#
_cell.length_a   1.000
_cell.length_b   1.000
_cell.length_c   1.000
_cell.angle_alpha   90.00
_cell.angle_beta   90.00
_cell.angle_gamma   90.00
#
_symmetry.space_group_name_H-M   'P 1'
#
loop_
_entity.id
_entity.type
_entity.pdbx_description
1 polymer ?
#
loop_
_entity_poly.entity_id
_entity_poly.type
_entity_poly.pdbx_seq_one_letter_code
_entity_poly.pdbx_strand_id
1 'polypeptide(L)'
;MNISNSSRREFLKASALAGVGATLAGCSTPNEAHVKGAVTLPTGIVIQPDIGRTRPRHAGQKPVHDLTTTPQEKIRVAVIGLNRGLTHVESCAGLDFAEVVAVCDIREDRSKRAADAYEKKRGKRPAIYQGTEHIWEQLVAREDIDVVYIATPWEWHVPMALRTMERGKHAFVEVSAAVTVDDCWKLVDTSERTQKHCLILENCCYGENELFVLNLAREGVFGELNHAECAYLHDLRDVLFSLGSEGDWRREYHKQYDGNLYPTHGLGPVAQYLGLGRGDQFKYLVSVSSPEVGLTKYRNAKQPNKGKHAAEKYFCGDMNTSIVKSELGRTIMIQHDVVNPRPYSRINALCGTGATFFDYPARLAVDEPKMFGLKSSGPHEWLDDADMKMMREKFSHPLWRKLEEKAAGGGHGGMDFILSYRHLDCLRRGVSLDSNVYDAAAWSSIIEISSRSVATGSTPVNIPDFTRGLWKTMRPLGIAS
;
A
#
# COMPACT_ATOMS: atom_id res chain seq x y z
N MET A 1 -41.43 33.99 -31.00
CA MET A 1 -40.38 35.01 -30.91
C MET A 1 -39.05 34.38 -31.19
N ASN A 2 -38.50 34.63 -32.37
CA ASN A 2 -37.19 34.11 -32.82
C ASN A 2 -36.09 34.90 -32.17
N ILE A 3 -35.18 34.24 -31.44
CA ILE A 3 -33.92 34.80 -31.03
C ILE A 3 -32.81 34.22 -31.86
N SER A 4 -32.11 35.09 -32.58
CA SER A 4 -31.23 34.86 -33.69
C SER A 4 -29.87 34.19 -33.32
N ASN A 5 -29.44 33.31 -34.19
CA ASN A 5 -28.15 32.60 -34.23
C ASN A 5 -26.97 33.49 -34.67
N SER A 6 -26.71 34.64 -34.03
CA SER A 6 -25.61 35.53 -34.46
C SER A 6 -24.41 35.64 -33.54
N SER A 7 -24.44 35.04 -32.31
CA SER A 7 -23.38 35.28 -31.30
C SER A 7 -22.18 34.33 -31.39
N ARG A 8 -22.30 33.20 -32.04
CA ARG A 8 -21.16 32.23 -32.13
C ARG A 8 -20.16 32.51 -33.25
N ARG A 9 -20.56 33.21 -34.30
CA ARG A 9 -19.66 33.57 -35.40
C ARG A 9 -18.81 34.81 -35.17
N GLU A 10 -19.25 35.73 -34.29
CA GLU A 10 -18.48 36.93 -33.97
C GLU A 10 -17.43 36.68 -32.91
N PHE A 11 -17.66 35.73 -31.96
CA PHE A 11 -16.67 35.32 -30.97
C PHE A 11 -15.46 34.63 -31.64
N LEU A 12 -15.66 33.87 -32.73
CA LEU A 12 -14.56 33.20 -33.44
C LEU A 12 -13.80 34.12 -34.40
N LYS A 13 -14.33 35.30 -34.75
CA LYS A 13 -13.61 36.28 -35.58
C LYS A 13 -12.73 37.23 -34.75
N ALA A 14 -13.00 37.44 -33.48
CA ALA A 14 -12.19 38.26 -32.60
C ALA A 14 -10.91 37.56 -32.12
N SER A 15 -10.84 36.22 -32.19
CA SER A 15 -9.69 35.44 -31.79
C SER A 15 -8.61 35.24 -32.87
N ALA A 16 -8.84 35.74 -34.08
CA ALA A 16 -7.98 35.49 -35.25
C ALA A 16 -7.03 36.65 -35.62
N LEU A 17 -7.00 37.74 -34.87
CA LEU A 17 -6.21 38.94 -35.20
C LEU A 17 -5.20 39.39 -34.14
N ALA A 18 -4.84 38.53 -33.19
CA ALA A 18 -3.79 38.80 -32.22
C ALA A 18 -2.69 37.74 -32.24
N GLY A 19 -2.22 37.37 -33.39
CA GLY A 19 -1.23 36.30 -33.56
C GLY A 19 -0.17 36.60 -34.62
N VAL A 20 0.69 37.59 -34.40
CA VAL A 20 2.01 37.64 -35.06
C VAL A 20 3.00 38.21 -34.06
N GLY A 21 3.94 37.39 -33.60
CA GLY A 21 5.12 37.83 -32.88
C GLY A 21 5.38 37.22 -31.52
N ALA A 22 5.42 35.90 -31.42
CA ALA A 22 6.15 35.26 -30.32
C ALA A 22 7.03 34.15 -30.92
N THR A 23 8.30 34.44 -30.95
CA THR A 23 9.38 33.48 -31.18
C THR A 23 9.17 32.21 -30.38
N LEU A 24 9.37 31.06 -31.01
CA LEU A 24 9.50 29.75 -30.40
C LEU A 24 10.60 29.78 -29.32
N ALA A 25 10.25 30.20 -28.14
CA ALA A 25 11.01 29.88 -26.93
C ALA A 25 10.64 28.43 -26.57
N GLY A 26 11.66 27.59 -26.45
CA GLY A 26 11.56 26.16 -26.24
C GLY A 26 10.56 25.79 -25.12
N CYS A 27 9.94 24.62 -25.26
CA CYS A 27 9.24 23.96 -24.17
C CYS A 27 10.20 23.82 -22.98
N SER A 28 10.22 24.84 -22.14
CA SER A 28 10.77 24.69 -20.80
C SER A 28 9.85 23.71 -20.08
N THR A 29 10.39 22.59 -19.64
CA THR A 29 9.84 21.76 -18.57
C THR A 29 9.23 22.67 -17.49
N PRO A 30 8.05 22.31 -16.92
CA PRO A 30 7.47 23.10 -15.86
C PRO A 30 8.56 23.40 -14.85
N ASN A 31 8.81 24.69 -14.62
CA ASN A 31 9.78 25.14 -13.65
C ASN A 31 9.47 24.45 -12.35
N GLU A 32 10.42 23.66 -11.84
CA GLU A 32 10.38 23.09 -10.50
C GLU A 32 10.35 24.25 -9.49
N ALA A 33 9.16 24.76 -9.21
CA ALA A 33 8.95 25.64 -8.08
C ALA A 33 9.08 24.79 -6.80
N HIS A 34 10.28 24.25 -6.56
CA HIS A 34 10.63 23.63 -5.30
C HIS A 34 10.47 24.70 -4.23
N VAL A 35 9.59 24.45 -3.27
CA VAL A 35 9.61 25.21 -2.02
C VAL A 35 10.97 24.98 -1.39
N LYS A 36 11.86 25.97 -1.56
CA LYS A 36 13.24 25.91 -1.09
C LYS A 36 13.24 26.03 0.43
N GLY A 37 13.21 24.92 1.14
CA GLY A 37 13.33 24.89 2.58
C GLY A 37 12.55 23.75 3.23
N ALA A 38 12.89 23.50 4.49
CA ALA A 38 12.11 22.60 5.32
C ALA A 38 10.73 23.22 5.60
N VAL A 39 9.71 22.37 5.70
CA VAL A 39 8.34 22.77 6.07
C VAL A 39 8.08 22.31 7.48
N THR A 40 7.71 23.23 8.36
CA THR A 40 7.27 22.89 9.71
C THR A 40 5.75 22.82 9.71
N LEU A 41 5.20 21.65 10.00
CA LEU A 41 3.76 21.46 10.17
C LEU A 41 3.29 22.21 11.43
N PRO A 42 2.01 22.59 11.54
CA PRO A 42 1.45 23.21 12.75
C PRO A 42 1.67 22.38 14.01
N THR A 43 1.94 21.10 13.87
CA THR A 43 2.23 20.13 14.96
C THR A 43 3.68 20.14 15.42
N GLY A 44 4.56 20.94 14.77
CA GLY A 44 5.99 21.01 15.04
C GLY A 44 6.85 20.00 14.27
N ILE A 45 6.23 19.07 13.52
CA ILE A 45 6.99 18.14 12.66
C ILE A 45 7.64 18.91 11.53
N VAL A 46 8.93 18.64 11.31
CA VAL A 46 9.72 19.27 10.24
C VAL A 46 9.93 18.26 9.10
N ILE A 47 9.36 18.59 7.93
CA ILE A 47 9.56 17.80 6.70
C ILE A 47 10.65 18.46 5.87
N GLN A 48 11.73 17.73 5.59
CA GLN A 48 12.89 18.23 4.89
C GLN A 48 12.61 18.56 3.40
N PRO A 49 13.31 19.53 2.79
CA PRO A 49 13.06 19.93 1.41
C PRO A 49 13.44 18.85 0.40
N ASP A 50 14.37 17.98 0.74
CA ASP A 50 14.96 16.97 -0.12
C ASP A 50 14.38 15.56 0.09
N ILE A 51 13.20 15.45 0.72
CA ILE A 51 12.56 14.13 0.95
C ILE A 51 12.34 13.36 -0.37
N GLY A 52 12.12 14.06 -1.48
CA GLY A 52 11.98 13.46 -2.81
C GLY A 52 13.28 13.04 -3.47
N ARG A 53 14.43 13.23 -2.80
CA ARG A 53 15.73 12.91 -3.38
C ARG A 53 16.05 11.42 -3.27
N THR A 54 16.47 10.83 -4.39
CA THR A 54 17.07 9.49 -4.41
C THR A 54 18.44 9.51 -3.75
N ARG A 55 18.66 8.64 -2.75
CA ARG A 55 19.95 8.51 -2.05
C ARG A 55 20.86 7.51 -2.77
N PRO A 56 22.15 7.76 -2.87
CA PRO A 56 23.09 6.80 -3.46
C PRO A 56 23.19 5.54 -2.58
N ARG A 57 23.61 4.43 -3.21
CA ARG A 57 23.93 3.20 -2.47
C ARG A 57 25.28 3.38 -1.76
N HIS A 58 25.33 2.97 -0.50
CA HIS A 58 26.58 3.00 0.28
C HIS A 58 27.49 1.83 -0.09
N ALA A 59 28.77 1.98 0.19
CA ALA A 59 29.75 0.90 -0.01
C ALA A 59 29.36 -0.36 0.78
N GLY A 60 29.45 -1.51 0.14
CA GLY A 60 29.09 -2.80 0.71
C GLY A 60 27.61 -3.20 0.62
N GLN A 61 26.72 -2.27 0.25
CA GLN A 61 25.31 -2.60 -0.02
C GLN A 61 25.17 -3.24 -1.41
N LYS A 62 24.29 -4.24 -1.50
CA LYS A 62 23.95 -4.92 -2.77
C LYS A 62 22.44 -4.87 -3.00
N PRO A 63 21.99 -4.77 -4.27
CA PRO A 63 20.57 -4.85 -4.59
C PRO A 63 19.91 -6.12 -4.04
N VAL A 64 18.61 -6.02 -3.70
CA VAL A 64 17.82 -7.13 -3.14
C VAL A 64 16.58 -7.47 -3.98
N HIS A 65 16.46 -6.93 -5.19
CA HIS A 65 15.29 -7.16 -6.05
C HIS A 65 15.13 -8.62 -6.48
N ASP A 66 16.23 -9.34 -6.70
CA ASP A 66 16.25 -10.77 -7.04
C ASP A 66 16.78 -11.62 -5.86
N LEU A 67 16.68 -11.10 -4.63
CA LEU A 67 17.14 -11.82 -3.45
C LEU A 67 16.39 -13.14 -3.31
N THR A 68 17.16 -14.21 -3.13
CA THR A 68 16.65 -15.56 -2.87
C THR A 68 17.24 -16.10 -1.56
N THR A 69 16.64 -17.15 -1.04
CA THR A 69 17.11 -17.86 0.15
C THR A 69 17.59 -19.27 -0.22
N THR A 70 18.35 -19.90 0.64
CA THR A 70 18.59 -21.33 0.52
C THR A 70 17.27 -22.08 0.73
N PRO A 71 16.87 -22.99 -0.19
CA PRO A 71 15.67 -23.80 -0.01
C PRO A 71 15.70 -24.57 1.31
N GLN A 72 14.56 -24.69 1.97
CA GLN A 72 14.43 -25.43 3.23
C GLN A 72 13.02 -26.03 3.36
N GLU A 73 12.87 -27.13 4.06
CA GLU A 73 11.58 -27.83 4.17
C GLU A 73 10.57 -27.04 5.01
N LYS A 74 11.04 -26.41 6.08
CA LYS A 74 10.21 -25.64 7.03
C LYS A 74 10.77 -24.27 7.26
N ILE A 75 9.87 -23.29 7.37
CA ILE A 75 10.16 -21.91 7.74
C ILE A 75 9.76 -21.71 9.20
N ARG A 76 10.72 -21.28 10.03
CA ARG A 76 10.53 -20.99 11.46
C ARG A 76 10.12 -19.53 11.61
N VAL A 77 8.93 -19.31 12.12
CA VAL A 77 8.27 -18.01 12.18
C VAL A 77 8.17 -17.52 13.61
N ALA A 78 8.42 -16.23 13.81
CA ALA A 78 8.01 -15.53 15.03
C ALA A 78 7.05 -14.39 14.69
N VAL A 79 6.15 -14.05 15.62
CA VAL A 79 5.16 -12.96 15.42
C VAL A 79 5.21 -12.00 16.60
N ILE A 80 5.38 -10.70 16.30
CA ILE A 80 5.41 -9.60 17.28
C ILE A 80 4.20 -8.69 17.05
N GLY A 81 3.43 -8.41 18.12
CA GLY A 81 2.17 -7.66 18.05
C GLY A 81 0.99 -8.59 17.72
N LEU A 82 0.26 -9.05 18.74
CA LEU A 82 -0.70 -10.15 18.63
C LEU A 82 -2.17 -9.69 18.66
N ASN A 83 -2.44 -8.41 18.34
CA ASN A 83 -3.77 -7.98 17.95
C ASN A 83 -3.99 -8.40 16.48
N ARG A 84 -3.38 -7.70 15.56
CA ARG A 84 -3.39 -8.01 14.12
C ARG A 84 -2.59 -9.28 13.81
N GLY A 85 -1.46 -9.48 14.49
CA GLY A 85 -0.57 -10.64 14.28
C GLY A 85 -1.18 -12.00 14.64
N LEU A 86 -2.29 -12.05 15.40
CA LEU A 86 -3.01 -13.31 15.61
C LEU A 86 -3.42 -13.96 14.29
N THR A 87 -3.88 -13.18 13.31
CA THR A 87 -4.25 -13.68 11.98
C THR A 87 -3.05 -14.33 11.26
N HIS A 88 -1.84 -13.80 11.44
CA HIS A 88 -0.63 -14.41 10.87
C HIS A 88 -0.26 -15.71 11.58
N VAL A 89 -0.43 -15.79 12.91
CA VAL A 89 -0.26 -17.04 13.68
C VAL A 89 -1.22 -18.11 13.17
N GLU A 90 -2.50 -17.76 12.98
CA GLU A 90 -3.53 -18.68 12.47
C GLU A 90 -3.30 -19.11 11.03
N SER A 91 -2.85 -18.20 10.16
CA SER A 91 -2.46 -18.49 8.78
C SER A 91 -1.29 -19.47 8.74
N CYS A 92 -0.23 -19.21 9.51
CA CYS A 92 0.93 -20.11 9.61
C CYS A 92 0.54 -21.48 10.18
N ALA A 93 -0.40 -21.52 11.13
CA ALA A 93 -0.90 -22.78 11.66
C ALA A 93 -1.66 -23.62 10.61
N GLY A 94 -2.11 -23.02 9.52
CA GLY A 94 -2.70 -23.70 8.35
C GLY A 94 -1.71 -24.23 7.34
N LEU A 95 -0.39 -24.00 7.53
CA LEU A 95 0.66 -24.34 6.57
C LEU A 95 1.60 -25.40 7.14
N ASP A 96 1.71 -26.56 6.48
CA ASP A 96 2.53 -27.68 6.98
C ASP A 96 4.04 -27.37 6.96
N PHE A 97 4.46 -26.45 6.10
CA PHE A 97 5.84 -26.00 5.97
C PHE A 97 6.19 -24.76 6.79
N ALA A 98 5.26 -24.23 7.60
CA ALA A 98 5.48 -23.11 8.52
C ALA A 98 5.39 -23.58 9.97
N GLU A 99 6.30 -23.14 10.81
CA GLU A 99 6.31 -23.42 12.25
C GLU A 99 6.42 -22.12 13.03
N VAL A 100 5.39 -21.77 13.80
CA VAL A 100 5.47 -20.63 14.74
C VAL A 100 6.24 -21.09 15.98
N VAL A 101 7.47 -20.61 16.13
CA VAL A 101 8.37 -20.98 17.22
C VAL A 101 8.32 -19.99 18.40
N ALA A 102 7.88 -18.75 18.17
CA ALA A 102 7.75 -17.72 19.20
C ALA A 102 6.64 -16.72 18.87
N VAL A 103 6.01 -16.18 19.91
CA VAL A 103 5.02 -15.09 19.86
C VAL A 103 5.36 -14.03 20.89
N CYS A 104 5.10 -12.74 20.58
CA CYS A 104 5.44 -11.62 21.42
C CYS A 104 4.36 -10.53 21.42
N ASP A 105 3.91 -10.12 22.60
CA ASP A 105 3.10 -8.92 22.81
C ASP A 105 3.39 -8.34 24.19
N ILE A 106 3.25 -7.04 24.38
CA ILE A 106 3.35 -6.41 25.72
C ILE A 106 2.19 -6.86 26.62
N ARG A 107 1.07 -7.29 26.03
CA ARG A 107 -0.12 -7.77 26.75
C ARG A 107 -0.10 -9.30 26.87
N GLU A 108 -0.09 -9.78 28.10
CA GLU A 108 -0.07 -11.22 28.42
C GLU A 108 -1.28 -11.98 27.88
N ASP A 109 -2.49 -11.36 27.93
CA ASP A 109 -3.71 -11.96 27.42
C ASP A 109 -3.64 -12.27 25.91
N ARG A 110 -3.01 -11.38 25.14
CA ARG A 110 -2.82 -11.55 23.70
C ARG A 110 -1.79 -12.64 23.39
N SER A 111 -0.65 -12.62 24.09
CA SER A 111 0.41 -13.62 23.95
C SER A 111 -0.10 -15.02 24.26
N LYS A 112 -0.82 -15.16 25.34
CA LYS A 112 -1.44 -16.44 25.74
C LYS A 112 -2.45 -16.92 24.70
N ARG A 113 -3.39 -16.05 24.29
CA ARG A 113 -4.40 -16.39 23.26
C ARG A 113 -3.78 -16.88 21.96
N ALA A 114 -2.73 -16.21 21.47
CA ALA A 114 -2.04 -16.60 20.25
C ALA A 114 -1.33 -17.96 20.38
N ALA A 115 -0.65 -18.18 21.52
CA ALA A 115 -0.01 -19.46 21.81
C ALA A 115 -1.02 -20.61 21.94
N ASP A 116 -2.14 -20.39 22.64
CA ASP A 116 -3.22 -21.37 22.80
C ASP A 116 -3.87 -21.73 21.45
N ALA A 117 -4.11 -20.72 20.61
CA ALA A 117 -4.69 -20.93 19.26
C ALA A 117 -3.76 -21.77 18.37
N TYR A 118 -2.46 -21.51 18.38
CA TYR A 118 -1.48 -22.27 17.62
C TYR A 118 -1.34 -23.70 18.16
N GLU A 119 -1.17 -23.86 19.49
CA GLU A 119 -1.05 -25.17 20.13
C GLU A 119 -2.27 -26.06 19.88
N LYS A 120 -3.47 -25.52 19.96
CA LYS A 120 -4.72 -26.24 19.65
C LYS A 120 -4.70 -26.83 18.24
N LYS A 121 -4.12 -26.13 17.26
CA LYS A 121 -4.13 -26.53 15.84
C LYS A 121 -2.95 -27.42 15.48
N ARG A 122 -1.78 -27.19 16.11
CA ARG A 122 -0.50 -27.84 15.74
C ARG A 122 0.06 -28.81 16.79
N GLY A 123 -0.54 -28.86 17.99
CA GLY A 123 -0.07 -29.72 19.09
C GLY A 123 1.28 -29.30 19.69
N LYS A 124 1.80 -28.13 19.33
CA LYS A 124 3.08 -27.57 19.79
C LYS A 124 2.90 -26.14 20.23
N ARG A 125 3.35 -25.81 21.44
CA ARG A 125 3.23 -24.44 21.98
C ARG A 125 4.45 -23.60 21.59
N PRO A 126 4.28 -22.41 21.00
CA PRO A 126 5.38 -21.49 20.76
C PRO A 126 5.88 -20.85 22.07
N ALA A 127 7.14 -20.46 22.09
CA ALA A 127 7.68 -19.67 23.20
C ALA A 127 6.97 -18.31 23.30
N ILE A 128 6.68 -17.86 24.52
CA ILE A 128 5.96 -16.62 24.78
C ILE A 128 6.94 -15.56 25.31
N TYR A 129 6.89 -14.37 24.70
CA TYR A 129 7.62 -13.16 25.14
C TYR A 129 6.58 -12.09 25.45
N GLN A 130 6.57 -11.54 26.66
CA GLN A 130 5.53 -10.62 27.09
C GLN A 130 5.95 -9.70 28.24
N GLY A 131 5.17 -8.66 28.52
CA GLY A 131 5.21 -7.88 29.73
C GLY A 131 6.00 -6.57 29.66
N THR A 132 6.97 -6.42 28.76
CA THR A 132 7.72 -5.16 28.62
C THR A 132 7.84 -4.72 27.17
N GLU A 133 7.99 -3.40 26.97
CA GLU A 133 8.04 -2.78 25.65
C GLU A 133 9.21 -3.29 24.79
N HIS A 134 10.34 -3.65 25.42
CA HIS A 134 11.55 -4.12 24.74
C HIS A 134 11.74 -5.65 24.77
N ILE A 135 10.77 -6.40 25.25
CA ILE A 135 10.87 -7.87 25.33
C ILE A 135 11.10 -8.54 23.95
N TRP A 136 10.65 -7.91 22.88
CA TRP A 136 10.83 -8.37 21.51
C TRP A 136 12.32 -8.51 21.11
N GLU A 137 13.24 -7.76 21.76
CA GLU A 137 14.68 -7.85 21.50
C GLU A 137 15.23 -9.24 21.87
N GLN A 138 14.71 -9.84 22.92
CA GLN A 138 15.05 -11.22 23.30
C GLN A 138 14.52 -12.22 22.29
N LEU A 139 13.34 -12.01 21.71
CA LEU A 139 12.79 -12.85 20.67
C LEU A 139 13.68 -12.79 19.42
N VAL A 140 14.02 -11.61 18.91
CA VAL A 140 14.83 -11.47 17.70
C VAL A 140 16.28 -11.92 17.89
N ALA A 141 16.75 -12.06 19.13
CA ALA A 141 18.08 -12.62 19.44
C ALA A 141 18.17 -14.14 19.27
N ARG A 142 17.04 -14.87 19.22
CA ARG A 142 17.04 -16.33 19.01
C ARG A 142 17.62 -16.70 17.64
N GLU A 143 18.30 -17.83 17.54
CA GLU A 143 18.90 -18.32 16.31
C GLU A 143 17.98 -19.28 15.52
N ASP A 144 16.94 -19.79 16.17
CA ASP A 144 15.97 -20.71 15.59
C ASP A 144 14.77 -20.01 14.94
N ILE A 145 14.94 -18.80 14.40
CA ILE A 145 13.93 -18.03 13.68
C ILE A 145 14.47 -17.64 12.30
N ASP A 146 13.69 -17.90 11.26
CA ASP A 146 14.02 -17.52 9.89
C ASP A 146 13.35 -16.18 9.51
N VAL A 147 12.11 -15.99 9.97
CA VAL A 147 11.24 -14.84 9.64
C VAL A 147 10.56 -14.30 10.89
N VAL A 148 10.49 -12.98 10.98
CA VAL A 148 9.70 -12.28 12.01
C VAL A 148 8.60 -11.47 11.35
N TYR A 149 7.35 -11.76 11.69
CA TYR A 149 6.20 -10.93 11.38
C TYR A 149 6.06 -9.83 12.42
N ILE A 150 6.00 -8.58 11.97
CA ILE A 150 5.93 -7.38 12.80
C ILE A 150 4.59 -6.72 12.58
N ALA A 151 3.68 -6.83 13.54
CA ALA A 151 2.30 -6.34 13.50
C ALA A 151 1.98 -5.44 14.71
N THR A 152 2.91 -4.59 15.05
CA THR A 152 2.88 -3.62 16.15
C THR A 152 2.30 -2.26 15.70
N PRO A 153 2.18 -1.24 16.56
CA PRO A 153 1.98 0.14 16.13
C PRO A 153 3.09 0.63 15.20
N TRP A 154 2.78 1.59 14.33
CA TRP A 154 3.68 2.04 13.25
C TRP A 154 5.06 2.53 13.72
N GLU A 155 5.13 3.17 14.89
CA GLU A 155 6.38 3.64 15.48
C GLU A 155 7.40 2.52 15.75
N TRP A 156 6.93 1.28 15.91
CA TRP A 156 7.77 0.11 16.18
C TRP A 156 8.15 -0.67 14.92
N HIS A 157 7.49 -0.44 13.78
CA HIS A 157 7.74 -1.20 12.55
C HIS A 157 9.21 -1.13 12.12
N VAL A 158 9.73 0.09 11.99
CA VAL A 158 11.11 0.29 11.50
C VAL A 158 12.15 -0.19 12.49
N PRO A 159 12.15 0.22 13.79
CA PRO A 159 13.12 -0.29 14.78
C PRO A 159 13.18 -1.82 14.83
N MET A 160 12.03 -2.48 14.85
CA MET A 160 11.95 -3.94 14.88
C MET A 160 12.43 -4.59 13.60
N ALA A 161 12.09 -4.04 12.43
CA ALA A 161 12.53 -4.56 11.13
C ALA A 161 14.05 -4.45 10.95
N LEU A 162 14.64 -3.29 11.28
CA LEU A 162 16.09 -3.08 11.23
C LEU A 162 16.81 -4.11 12.11
N ARG A 163 16.39 -4.22 13.35
CA ARG A 163 17.01 -5.15 14.30
C ARG A 163 16.86 -6.61 13.88
N THR A 164 15.69 -6.98 13.34
CA THR A 164 15.42 -8.32 12.79
C THR A 164 16.40 -8.66 11.68
N MET A 165 16.57 -7.77 10.69
CA MET A 165 17.49 -7.97 9.58
C MET A 165 18.96 -8.00 10.03
N GLU A 166 19.35 -7.15 10.97
CA GLU A 166 20.69 -7.15 11.58
C GLU A 166 21.01 -8.43 12.35
N ARG A 167 20.00 -9.08 12.89
CA ARG A 167 20.10 -10.40 13.52
C ARG A 167 20.00 -11.57 12.52
N GLY A 168 20.11 -11.28 11.23
CA GLY A 168 20.19 -12.30 10.18
C GLY A 168 18.85 -12.94 9.79
N LYS A 169 17.71 -12.35 10.16
CA LYS A 169 16.36 -12.84 9.88
C LYS A 169 15.64 -11.99 8.85
N HIS A 170 14.64 -12.55 8.18
CA HIS A 170 13.77 -11.80 7.29
C HIS A 170 12.70 -11.05 8.10
N ALA A 171 12.41 -9.81 7.73
CA ALA A 171 11.40 -8.96 8.37
C ALA A 171 10.16 -8.86 7.47
N PHE A 172 9.01 -9.28 7.97
CA PHE A 172 7.71 -9.14 7.32
C PHE A 172 6.89 -8.13 8.14
N VAL A 173 6.66 -6.95 7.58
CA VAL A 173 6.15 -5.79 8.31
C VAL A 173 4.74 -5.45 7.88
N GLU A 174 3.83 -5.29 8.83
CA GLU A 174 2.46 -4.83 8.58
C GLU A 174 2.44 -3.41 7.97
N VAL A 175 1.34 -3.07 7.40
CA VAL A 175 1.10 -1.82 6.66
C VAL A 175 0.77 -0.64 7.61
N SER A 176 1.37 0.54 7.37
CA SER A 176 2.45 0.81 6.44
C SER A 176 3.79 0.44 7.04
N ALA A 177 4.76 0.06 6.20
CA ALA A 177 6.06 -0.41 6.71
C ALA A 177 6.87 0.72 7.39
N ALA A 178 6.68 1.96 6.96
CA ALA A 178 7.26 3.16 7.54
C ALA A 178 6.31 4.34 7.37
N VAL A 179 6.54 5.43 8.12
CA VAL A 179 5.75 6.68 8.04
C VAL A 179 6.56 7.81 7.39
N THR A 180 7.87 7.82 7.59
CA THR A 180 8.76 8.85 7.04
C THR A 180 9.61 8.31 5.89
N VAL A 181 10.00 9.19 4.98
CA VAL A 181 10.90 8.83 3.86
C VAL A 181 12.29 8.44 4.36
N ASP A 182 12.74 9.05 5.46
CA ASP A 182 14.00 8.67 6.09
C ASP A 182 13.98 7.22 6.59
N ASP A 183 12.89 6.81 7.22
CA ASP A 183 12.70 5.43 7.69
C ASP A 183 12.54 4.45 6.51
N CYS A 184 11.90 4.86 5.42
CA CYS A 184 11.88 4.09 4.17
C CYS A 184 13.32 3.79 3.69
N TRP A 185 14.19 4.80 3.67
CA TRP A 185 15.60 4.63 3.31
C TRP A 185 16.36 3.73 4.29
N LYS A 186 16.12 3.85 5.61
CA LYS A 186 16.74 2.94 6.60
C LYS A 186 16.37 1.48 6.35
N LEU A 187 15.10 1.18 6.00
CA LEU A 187 14.68 -0.18 5.62
C LEU A 187 15.44 -0.67 4.38
N VAL A 188 15.49 0.15 3.33
CA VAL A 188 16.20 -0.18 2.08
C VAL A 188 17.68 -0.44 2.34
N ASP A 189 18.35 0.50 3.01
CA ASP A 189 19.79 0.43 3.27
C ASP A 189 20.16 -0.78 4.14
N THR A 190 19.31 -1.11 5.12
CA THR A 190 19.54 -2.27 5.99
C THR A 190 19.31 -3.58 5.25
N SER A 191 18.24 -3.68 4.43
CA SER A 191 18.00 -4.86 3.60
C SER A 191 19.14 -5.10 2.61
N GLU A 192 19.61 -4.05 1.92
CA GLU A 192 20.73 -4.13 0.99
C GLU A 192 22.07 -4.49 1.68
N ARG A 193 22.28 -4.01 2.91
CA ARG A 193 23.49 -4.31 3.70
C ARG A 193 23.49 -5.74 4.24
N THR A 194 22.35 -6.18 4.77
CA THR A 194 22.23 -7.49 5.45
C THR A 194 21.87 -8.63 4.50
N GLN A 195 21.43 -8.31 3.29
CA GLN A 195 20.89 -9.28 2.32
C GLN A 195 19.76 -10.10 2.93
N LYS A 196 18.86 -9.42 3.66
CA LYS A 196 17.64 -10.00 4.21
C LYS A 196 16.40 -9.35 3.62
N HIS A 197 15.38 -10.13 3.36
CA HIS A 197 14.11 -9.59 2.90
C HIS A 197 13.51 -8.67 3.96
N CYS A 198 13.01 -7.52 3.51
CA CYS A 198 12.06 -6.69 4.24
C CYS A 198 10.81 -6.59 3.36
N LEU A 199 9.75 -7.26 3.74
CA LEU A 199 8.50 -7.35 3.00
C LEU A 199 7.43 -6.52 3.69
N ILE A 200 6.64 -5.78 2.93
CA ILE A 200 5.37 -5.22 3.43
C ILE A 200 4.25 -6.24 3.30
N LEU A 201 3.49 -6.46 4.38
CA LEU A 201 2.39 -7.42 4.43
C LEU A 201 1.11 -6.82 3.82
N GLU A 202 1.19 -6.34 2.57
CA GLU A 202 0.05 -5.78 1.86
C GLU A 202 -0.87 -6.88 1.35
N ASN A 203 -1.83 -7.26 2.17
CA ASN A 203 -2.75 -8.36 1.91
C ASN A 203 -3.70 -8.07 0.72
N CYS A 204 -4.01 -6.81 0.45
CA CYS A 204 -4.89 -6.44 -0.66
C CYS A 204 -4.33 -6.83 -2.04
N CYS A 205 -3.01 -7.00 -2.17
CA CYS A 205 -2.42 -7.57 -3.38
C CYS A 205 -2.86 -9.02 -3.67
N TYR A 206 -3.47 -9.70 -2.70
CA TYR A 206 -3.86 -11.11 -2.77
C TYR A 206 -5.38 -11.31 -2.71
N GLY A 207 -6.17 -10.25 -2.89
CA GLY A 207 -7.61 -10.33 -3.06
C GLY A 207 -8.01 -10.96 -4.39
N GLU A 208 -9.20 -11.57 -4.45
CA GLU A 208 -9.71 -12.20 -5.67
C GLU A 208 -9.76 -11.23 -6.85
N ASN A 209 -10.35 -10.04 -6.62
CA ASN A 209 -10.47 -9.02 -7.66
C ASN A 209 -9.10 -8.45 -8.04
N GLU A 210 -8.22 -8.22 -7.07
CA GLU A 210 -6.89 -7.69 -7.32
C GLU A 210 -6.03 -8.68 -8.14
N LEU A 211 -6.06 -9.95 -7.78
CA LEU A 211 -5.38 -11.00 -8.56
C LEU A 211 -6.00 -11.17 -9.95
N PHE A 212 -7.32 -11.07 -10.06
CA PHE A 212 -8.01 -11.12 -11.35
C PHE A 212 -7.58 -9.96 -12.26
N VAL A 213 -7.56 -8.72 -11.75
CA VAL A 213 -7.13 -7.54 -12.51
C VAL A 213 -5.65 -7.63 -12.89
N LEU A 214 -4.81 -8.10 -11.97
CA LEU A 214 -3.39 -8.33 -12.26
C LEU A 214 -3.22 -9.33 -13.42
N ASN A 215 -4.00 -10.40 -13.44
CA ASN A 215 -3.92 -11.39 -14.51
C ASN A 215 -4.46 -10.81 -15.84
N LEU A 216 -5.58 -10.08 -15.83
CA LEU A 216 -6.07 -9.38 -17.03
C LEU A 216 -5.02 -8.40 -17.60
N ALA A 217 -4.33 -7.65 -16.74
CA ALA A 217 -3.27 -6.72 -17.15
C ALA A 217 -2.11 -7.47 -17.82
N ARG A 218 -1.69 -8.60 -17.26
CA ARG A 218 -0.62 -9.45 -17.81
C ARG A 218 -0.96 -10.13 -19.11
N GLU A 219 -2.21 -10.55 -19.27
CA GLU A 219 -2.73 -11.13 -20.49
C GLU A 219 -3.02 -10.06 -21.58
N GLY A 220 -2.72 -8.79 -21.30
CA GLY A 220 -2.84 -7.69 -22.26
C GLY A 220 -4.26 -7.23 -22.53
N VAL A 221 -5.26 -7.64 -21.72
CA VAL A 221 -6.67 -7.30 -21.93
C VAL A 221 -6.89 -5.78 -21.86
N PHE A 222 -6.13 -5.06 -21.04
CA PHE A 222 -6.22 -3.61 -20.92
C PHE A 222 -5.53 -2.84 -22.08
N GLY A 223 -4.73 -3.50 -22.93
CA GLY A 223 -3.88 -2.80 -23.90
C GLY A 223 -2.84 -1.92 -23.23
N GLU A 224 -2.65 -0.69 -23.72
CA GLU A 224 -1.72 0.29 -23.12
C GLU A 224 -2.33 0.91 -21.87
N LEU A 225 -1.72 0.67 -20.72
CA LEU A 225 -2.16 1.20 -19.44
C LEU A 225 -1.86 2.70 -19.33
N ASN A 226 -2.83 3.49 -18.87
CA ASN A 226 -2.70 4.96 -18.80
C ASN A 226 -3.12 5.57 -17.46
N HIS A 227 -4.07 4.97 -16.74
CA HIS A 227 -4.60 5.51 -15.50
C HIS A 227 -5.02 4.41 -14.53
N ALA A 228 -4.93 4.73 -13.24
CA ALA A 228 -5.49 3.90 -12.19
C ALA A 228 -6.05 4.77 -11.05
N GLU A 229 -7.03 4.22 -10.32
CA GLU A 229 -7.60 4.86 -9.13
C GLU A 229 -7.60 3.88 -7.97
N CYS A 230 -7.20 4.37 -6.81
CA CYS A 230 -7.15 3.56 -5.60
C CYS A 230 -7.43 4.40 -4.34
N ALA A 231 -7.74 3.72 -3.25
CA ALA A 231 -8.10 4.43 -2.03
C ALA A 231 -8.01 3.54 -0.78
N TYR A 232 -8.13 4.19 0.37
CA TYR A 232 -8.59 3.59 1.62
C TYR A 232 -9.71 4.45 2.19
N LEU A 233 -10.94 4.03 1.93
CA LEU A 233 -12.17 4.73 2.29
C LEU A 233 -12.95 3.82 3.24
N HIS A 234 -13.08 4.23 4.51
CA HIS A 234 -13.64 3.36 5.54
C HIS A 234 -14.03 4.15 6.78
N ASP A 235 -15.25 4.04 7.26
CA ASP A 235 -15.62 4.67 8.52
C ASP A 235 -14.92 3.95 9.70
N LEU A 236 -13.85 4.54 10.20
CA LEU A 236 -13.10 4.02 11.35
C LEU A 236 -13.26 4.87 12.61
N ARG A 237 -14.21 5.78 12.67
CA ARG A 237 -14.37 6.68 13.82
C ARG A 237 -14.52 5.94 15.15
N ASP A 238 -15.29 4.84 15.19
CA ASP A 238 -15.39 4.01 16.39
C ASP A 238 -14.06 3.36 16.77
N VAL A 239 -13.32 2.85 15.77
CA VAL A 239 -12.00 2.23 15.98
C VAL A 239 -11.00 3.25 16.48
N LEU A 240 -10.98 4.48 15.92
CA LEU A 240 -10.05 5.54 16.30
C LEU A 240 -10.21 5.99 17.76
N PHE A 241 -11.37 5.76 18.39
CA PHE A 241 -11.61 6.04 19.81
C PHE A 241 -11.66 4.80 20.70
N SER A 242 -11.40 3.62 20.15
CA SER A 242 -11.37 2.36 20.88
C SER A 242 -10.09 2.25 21.72
N LEU A 243 -10.22 2.22 23.05
CA LEU A 243 -9.09 2.14 23.97
C LEU A 243 -8.40 0.77 23.94
N GLY A 244 -7.09 0.77 24.06
CA GLY A 244 -6.26 -0.45 24.09
C GLY A 244 -6.27 -1.22 22.75
N SER A 245 -6.61 -0.56 21.66
CA SER A 245 -6.66 -1.12 20.31
C SER A 245 -5.87 -0.25 19.32
N GLU A 246 -6.08 -0.47 18.03
CA GLU A 246 -5.44 0.30 16.97
C GLU A 246 -5.76 1.80 17.03
N GLY A 247 -6.89 2.19 17.59
CA GLY A 247 -7.34 3.57 17.66
C GLY A 247 -6.39 4.47 18.44
N ASP A 248 -5.77 3.96 19.49
CA ASP A 248 -4.89 4.76 20.34
C ASP A 248 -3.67 5.31 19.57
N TRP A 249 -3.02 4.46 18.77
CA TRP A 249 -1.85 4.89 18.00
C TRP A 249 -2.22 5.47 16.62
N ARG A 250 -3.27 4.98 15.93
CA ARG A 250 -3.70 5.54 14.63
C ARG A 250 -4.16 6.99 14.76
N ARG A 251 -4.91 7.32 15.83
CA ARG A 251 -5.38 8.68 16.08
C ARG A 251 -4.24 9.67 16.28
N GLU A 252 -3.09 9.25 16.85
CA GLU A 252 -1.92 10.11 16.99
C GLU A 252 -1.43 10.66 15.66
N TYR A 253 -1.47 9.86 14.58
CA TYR A 253 -1.08 10.33 13.25
C TYR A 253 -2.07 11.35 12.68
N HIS A 254 -3.37 11.26 12.98
CA HIS A 254 -4.35 12.30 12.64
C HIS A 254 -4.11 13.63 13.37
N LYS A 255 -3.39 13.60 14.48
CA LYS A 255 -2.97 14.80 15.21
C LYS A 255 -1.67 15.40 14.65
N GLN A 256 -0.88 14.63 13.94
CA GLN A 256 0.49 14.96 13.54
C GLN A 256 0.60 15.36 12.07
N TYR A 257 -0.07 14.68 11.17
CA TYR A 257 0.07 14.83 9.72
C TYR A 257 -1.26 15.21 9.08
N ASP A 258 -1.18 15.94 7.96
CA ASP A 258 -2.29 16.14 7.03
C ASP A 258 -1.89 15.64 5.65
N GLY A 259 -2.53 14.57 5.18
CA GLY A 259 -2.20 13.90 3.94
C GLY A 259 -2.86 12.53 3.84
N ASN A 260 -2.34 11.68 2.99
CA ASN A 260 -2.79 10.30 2.85
C ASN A 260 -2.10 9.40 3.89
N LEU A 261 -2.77 9.16 5.03
CA LEU A 261 -2.19 8.39 6.12
C LEU A 261 -2.17 6.86 5.89
N TYR A 262 -2.89 6.35 4.89
CA TYR A 262 -3.00 4.91 4.65
C TYR A 262 -3.07 4.55 3.16
N PRO A 263 -1.99 4.81 2.38
CA PRO A 263 -2.03 4.65 0.93
C PRO A 263 -2.01 3.19 0.46
N THR A 264 -1.41 2.29 1.23
CA THR A 264 -0.87 1.02 0.73
C THR A 264 -1.93 0.01 0.28
N HIS A 265 -3.09 -0.07 0.95
CA HIS A 265 -4.16 -1.01 0.60
C HIS A 265 -4.74 -0.79 -0.80
N GLY A 266 -4.82 0.45 -1.24
CA GLY A 266 -5.20 0.75 -2.62
C GLY A 266 -4.01 0.74 -3.57
N LEU A 267 -2.88 1.35 -3.14
CA LEU A 267 -1.72 1.57 -4.00
C LEU A 267 -0.94 0.29 -4.31
N GLY A 268 -0.83 -0.64 -3.36
CA GLY A 268 -0.09 -1.90 -3.57
C GLY A 268 -0.56 -2.67 -4.80
N PRO A 269 -1.85 -3.05 -4.90
CA PRO A 269 -2.39 -3.71 -6.08
C PRO A 269 -2.17 -2.92 -7.37
N VAL A 270 -2.51 -1.62 -7.36
CA VAL A 270 -2.37 -0.73 -8.53
C VAL A 270 -0.92 -0.61 -8.99
N ALA A 271 0.03 -0.50 -8.05
CA ALA A 271 1.45 -0.47 -8.37
C ALA A 271 1.91 -1.77 -9.07
N GLN A 272 1.36 -2.91 -8.66
CA GLN A 272 1.64 -4.19 -9.32
C GLN A 272 1.07 -4.25 -10.75
N TYR A 273 -0.16 -3.75 -10.97
CA TYR A 273 -0.78 -3.71 -12.31
C TYR A 273 0.02 -2.86 -13.28
N LEU A 274 0.48 -1.68 -12.81
CA LEU A 274 1.23 -0.72 -13.61
C LEU A 274 2.72 -1.08 -13.74
N GLY A 275 3.21 -2.10 -13.04
CA GLY A 275 4.61 -2.48 -13.04
C GLY A 275 5.53 -1.42 -12.41
N LEU A 276 5.04 -0.68 -11.41
CA LEU A 276 5.85 0.32 -10.71
C LEU A 276 6.99 -0.36 -9.94
N GLY A 277 8.19 0.19 -10.05
CA GLY A 277 9.42 -0.45 -9.59
C GLY A 277 9.95 -1.53 -10.56
N ARG A 278 9.22 -1.89 -11.64
CA ARG A 278 9.50 -2.97 -12.59
C ARG A 278 9.09 -2.59 -14.01
N GLY A 279 9.83 -1.67 -14.63
CA GLY A 279 9.57 -1.13 -15.96
C GLY A 279 8.95 0.27 -15.95
N ASP A 280 8.30 0.68 -14.87
CA ASP A 280 7.85 2.04 -14.60
C ASP A 280 8.21 2.45 -13.17
N GLN A 281 8.10 3.74 -12.80
CA GLN A 281 8.46 4.26 -11.50
C GLN A 281 7.61 5.48 -11.14
N PHE A 282 7.38 5.68 -9.84
CA PHE A 282 6.81 6.93 -9.34
C PHE A 282 7.73 8.10 -9.64
N LYS A 283 7.16 9.22 -10.09
CA LYS A 283 7.91 10.43 -10.38
C LYS A 283 7.66 11.53 -9.36
N TYR A 284 6.42 11.99 -9.28
CA TYR A 284 5.99 12.99 -8.31
C TYR A 284 4.52 12.83 -7.96
N LEU A 285 4.09 13.46 -6.87
CA LEU A 285 2.67 13.62 -6.55
C LEU A 285 2.30 15.08 -6.25
N VAL A 286 0.99 15.34 -6.38
CA VAL A 286 0.30 16.53 -5.86
C VAL A 286 -0.80 16.04 -4.94
N SER A 287 -0.97 16.67 -3.77
CA SER A 287 -1.95 16.26 -2.77
C SER A 287 -2.75 17.42 -2.22
N VAL A 288 -4.05 17.20 -2.01
CA VAL A 288 -5.01 18.17 -1.46
C VAL A 288 -5.82 17.49 -0.37
N SER A 289 -6.01 18.16 0.75
CA SER A 289 -6.88 17.74 1.84
C SER A 289 -8.09 18.65 1.98
N SER A 290 -9.24 18.09 2.35
CA SER A 290 -10.40 18.84 2.82
C SER A 290 -10.16 19.35 4.25
N PRO A 291 -11.01 20.26 4.80
CA PRO A 291 -10.94 20.60 6.21
C PRO A 291 -11.12 19.38 7.13
N GLU A 292 -10.50 19.41 8.31
CA GLU A 292 -10.80 18.49 9.42
C GLU A 292 -12.09 18.94 10.12
N VAL A 293 -13.13 18.11 10.09
CA VAL A 293 -14.44 18.36 10.73
C VAL A 293 -14.98 17.09 11.37
N GLY A 294 -14.85 15.96 10.69
CA GLY A 294 -15.52 14.70 11.00
C GLY A 294 -15.07 14.11 12.34
N LEU A 295 -13.77 14.03 12.57
CA LEU A 295 -13.22 13.43 13.78
C LEU A 295 -13.48 14.30 15.01
N THR A 296 -13.32 15.62 14.90
CA THR A 296 -13.67 16.58 15.95
C THR A 296 -15.16 16.50 16.31
N LYS A 297 -16.04 16.47 15.30
CA LYS A 297 -17.49 16.37 15.51
C LYS A 297 -17.85 15.03 16.18
N TYR A 298 -17.28 13.94 15.72
CA TYR A 298 -17.51 12.60 16.31
C TYR A 298 -17.04 12.54 17.77
N ARG A 299 -15.82 13.01 18.08
CA ARG A 299 -15.30 13.13 19.45
C ARG A 299 -16.28 13.89 20.34
N ASN A 300 -16.74 15.08 19.90
CA ASN A 300 -17.64 15.92 20.70
C ASN A 300 -18.99 15.23 20.97
N ALA A 301 -19.49 14.47 20.00
CA ALA A 301 -20.77 13.77 20.13
C ALA A 301 -20.69 12.50 21.01
N LYS A 302 -19.61 11.73 20.88
CA LYS A 302 -19.47 10.41 21.53
C LYS A 302 -18.63 10.44 22.81
N GLN A 303 -17.76 11.44 22.94
CA GLN A 303 -16.83 11.63 24.06
C GLN A 303 -17.01 13.04 24.67
N PRO A 304 -18.22 13.45 25.13
CA PRO A 304 -18.46 14.85 25.52
C PRO A 304 -17.67 15.21 26.78
N ASN A 305 -16.81 16.22 26.65
CA ASN A 305 -16.19 17.10 27.67
C ASN A 305 -15.52 16.47 28.91
N LYS A 306 -15.57 15.16 29.14
CA LYS A 306 -14.98 14.49 30.32
C LYS A 306 -14.09 13.31 29.97
N GLY A 307 -13.94 12.97 28.71
CA GLY A 307 -13.09 11.86 28.25
C GLY A 307 -11.61 12.23 28.11
N LYS A 308 -10.75 11.25 28.13
CA LYS A 308 -9.29 11.33 27.90
C LYS A 308 -8.93 12.16 26.64
N HIS A 309 -9.84 12.22 25.65
CA HIS A 309 -9.61 12.83 24.35
C HIS A 309 -10.28 14.19 24.15
N ALA A 310 -10.95 14.74 25.18
CA ALA A 310 -11.74 15.98 25.06
C ALA A 310 -10.95 17.20 24.58
N ALA A 311 -9.66 17.27 24.93
CA ALA A 311 -8.76 18.38 24.58
C ALA A 311 -7.94 18.12 23.29
N GLU A 312 -8.06 16.96 22.67
CA GLU A 312 -7.28 16.64 21.47
C GLU A 312 -7.69 17.53 20.30
N LYS A 313 -6.70 17.93 19.51
CA LYS A 313 -6.88 18.62 18.24
C LYS A 313 -6.37 17.71 17.14
N TYR A 314 -7.15 17.61 16.07
CA TYR A 314 -6.77 16.86 14.88
C TYR A 314 -6.34 17.80 13.79
N PHE A 315 -5.41 17.36 12.99
CA PHE A 315 -4.80 18.16 11.93
C PHE A 315 -5.09 17.56 10.55
N CYS A 316 -5.23 16.23 10.47
CA CYS A 316 -5.52 15.54 9.22
C CYS A 316 -6.90 15.92 8.68
N GLY A 317 -6.97 16.41 7.45
CA GLY A 317 -8.22 16.66 6.75
C GLY A 317 -9.06 15.38 6.60
N ASP A 318 -10.39 15.53 6.53
CA ASP A 318 -11.31 14.39 6.47
C ASP A 318 -11.12 13.54 5.22
N MET A 319 -10.85 14.20 4.09
CA MET A 319 -10.60 13.57 2.80
C MET A 319 -9.30 14.10 2.22
N ASN A 320 -8.38 13.19 1.91
CA ASN A 320 -7.20 13.51 1.12
C ASN A 320 -7.30 12.88 -0.28
N THR A 321 -6.92 13.64 -1.30
CA THR A 321 -6.79 13.18 -2.69
C THR A 321 -5.41 13.54 -3.20
N SER A 322 -4.67 12.53 -3.61
CA SER A 322 -3.34 12.66 -4.21
C SER A 322 -3.38 12.18 -5.66
N ILE A 323 -2.71 12.90 -6.55
CA ILE A 323 -2.47 12.45 -7.94
C ILE A 323 -0.98 12.22 -8.10
N VAL A 324 -0.63 11.00 -8.45
CA VAL A 324 0.75 10.58 -8.74
C VAL A 324 0.95 10.53 -10.25
N LYS A 325 2.12 10.98 -10.71
CA LYS A 325 2.62 10.81 -12.08
C LYS A 325 3.76 9.80 -12.08
N SER A 326 3.75 8.85 -13.01
CA SER A 326 4.85 7.91 -13.22
C SER A 326 5.86 8.41 -14.25
N GLU A 327 7.02 7.75 -14.36
CA GLU A 327 8.05 8.06 -15.35
C GLU A 327 7.57 7.79 -16.80
N LEU A 328 6.76 6.76 -17.02
CA LEU A 328 6.12 6.50 -18.32
C LEU A 328 4.91 7.40 -18.60
N GLY A 329 4.59 8.32 -17.70
CA GLY A 329 3.51 9.29 -17.92
C GLY A 329 2.13 8.81 -17.49
N ARG A 330 1.99 7.64 -16.87
CA ARG A 330 0.73 7.14 -16.28
C ARG A 330 0.34 7.98 -15.07
N THR A 331 -0.95 8.00 -14.75
CA THR A 331 -1.47 8.73 -13.60
C THR A 331 -2.16 7.77 -12.62
N ILE A 332 -2.05 8.09 -11.32
CA ILE A 332 -2.73 7.32 -10.28
C ILE A 332 -3.43 8.31 -9.34
N MET A 333 -4.73 8.14 -9.15
CA MET A 333 -5.46 8.82 -8.08
C MET A 333 -5.42 7.95 -6.82
N ILE A 334 -5.03 8.55 -5.69
CA ILE A 334 -5.02 7.87 -4.39
C ILE A 334 -5.86 8.70 -3.42
N GLN A 335 -6.86 8.07 -2.79
CA GLN A 335 -7.72 8.74 -1.81
C GLN A 335 -7.62 8.10 -0.42
N HIS A 336 -7.79 8.92 0.62
CA HIS A 336 -7.85 8.50 2.01
C HIS A 336 -8.97 9.22 2.75
N ASP A 337 -9.87 8.45 3.38
CA ASP A 337 -10.93 8.95 4.25
C ASP A 337 -11.35 7.85 5.23
N VAL A 338 -11.14 8.09 6.52
CA VAL A 338 -11.51 7.15 7.59
C VAL A 338 -12.38 7.79 8.66
N VAL A 339 -12.90 9.00 8.40
CA VAL A 339 -13.62 9.83 9.39
C VAL A 339 -15.01 10.28 8.93
N ASN A 340 -15.40 9.95 7.72
CA ASN A 340 -16.76 10.15 7.22
C ASN A 340 -17.59 8.85 7.28
N PRO A 341 -18.93 8.94 7.39
CA PRO A 341 -19.81 7.77 7.33
C PRO A 341 -19.91 7.25 5.90
N ARG A 342 -19.08 6.28 5.56
CA ARG A 342 -19.07 5.66 4.21
C ARG A 342 -18.73 4.19 4.27
N PRO A 343 -19.29 3.36 3.35
CA PRO A 343 -18.91 1.97 3.19
C PRO A 343 -17.44 1.83 2.81
N TYR A 344 -16.87 0.67 3.14
CA TYR A 344 -15.52 0.31 2.75
C TYR A 344 -15.34 0.31 1.23
N SER A 345 -14.27 0.94 0.75
CA SER A 345 -13.85 0.88 -0.65
C SER A 345 -12.35 1.15 -0.78
N ARG A 346 -11.69 0.41 -1.65
CA ARG A 346 -10.34 0.71 -2.13
C ARG A 346 -10.35 1.30 -3.54
N ILE A 347 -11.53 1.49 -4.14
CA ILE A 347 -11.75 1.84 -5.54
C ILE A 347 -11.25 0.73 -6.47
N ASN A 348 -9.95 0.42 -6.44
CA ASN A 348 -9.29 -0.63 -7.23
C ASN A 348 -9.67 -0.55 -8.72
N ALA A 349 -9.31 0.58 -9.36
CA ALA A 349 -9.62 0.83 -10.75
C ALA A 349 -8.37 0.83 -11.62
N LEU A 350 -8.50 0.28 -12.83
CA LEU A 350 -7.44 0.27 -13.84
C LEU A 350 -8.03 0.59 -15.21
N CYS A 351 -7.40 1.54 -15.91
CA CYS A 351 -7.80 1.97 -17.24
C CYS A 351 -6.66 1.76 -18.23
N GLY A 352 -7.01 1.28 -19.40
CA GLY A 352 -6.12 1.14 -20.55
C GLY A 352 -6.88 1.35 -21.85
N THR A 353 -6.20 1.18 -22.99
CA THR A 353 -6.81 1.39 -24.31
C THR A 353 -7.77 0.28 -24.72
N GLY A 354 -7.70 -0.90 -24.10
CA GLY A 354 -8.52 -2.07 -24.44
C GLY A 354 -9.60 -2.40 -23.41
N ALA A 355 -9.50 -1.91 -22.18
CA ALA A 355 -10.46 -2.20 -21.11
C ALA A 355 -10.39 -1.19 -19.98
N THR A 356 -11.46 -1.18 -19.17
CA THR A 356 -11.54 -0.46 -17.91
C THR A 356 -12.19 -1.34 -16.85
N PHE A 357 -11.56 -1.44 -15.69
CA PHE A 357 -12.09 -2.15 -14.51
C PHE A 357 -12.30 -1.17 -13.36
N PHE A 358 -13.42 -1.35 -12.65
CA PHE A 358 -13.72 -0.68 -11.38
C PHE A 358 -14.27 -1.69 -10.39
N ASP A 359 -13.85 -1.58 -9.11
CA ASP A 359 -14.41 -2.38 -8.03
C ASP A 359 -15.35 -1.55 -7.13
N TYR A 360 -16.02 -2.26 -6.24
CA TYR A 360 -17.01 -1.74 -5.28
C TYR A 360 -18.26 -1.12 -5.94
N PRO A 361 -18.99 -1.93 -6.76
CA PRO A 361 -18.79 -3.36 -7.09
C PRO A 361 -17.88 -3.57 -8.31
N ALA A 362 -17.34 -4.80 -8.42
CA ALA A 362 -16.47 -5.21 -9.53
C ALA A 362 -17.21 -5.15 -10.87
N ARG A 363 -16.68 -4.35 -11.81
CA ARG A 363 -17.25 -4.11 -13.14
C ARG A 363 -16.13 -4.01 -14.17
N LEU A 364 -16.34 -4.56 -15.34
CA LEU A 364 -15.39 -4.53 -16.45
C LEU A 364 -16.09 -4.04 -17.71
N ALA A 365 -15.45 -3.14 -18.45
CA ALA A 365 -15.80 -2.80 -19.82
C ALA A 365 -14.62 -3.12 -20.72
N VAL A 366 -14.86 -3.67 -21.90
CA VAL A 366 -13.83 -4.02 -22.88
C VAL A 366 -14.15 -3.40 -24.24
N ASP A 367 -13.11 -2.98 -24.98
CA ASP A 367 -13.27 -2.30 -26.26
C ASP A 367 -13.81 -3.26 -27.34
N GLU A 368 -13.25 -4.47 -27.41
CA GLU A 368 -13.64 -5.49 -28.38
C GLU A 368 -14.18 -6.77 -27.69
N PRO A 369 -15.42 -6.76 -27.17
CA PRO A 369 -15.97 -7.89 -26.40
C PRO A 369 -15.98 -9.20 -27.17
N LYS A 370 -16.22 -9.14 -28.52
CA LYS A 370 -16.27 -10.30 -29.39
C LYS A 370 -14.96 -11.10 -29.43
N MET A 371 -13.82 -10.46 -29.25
CA MET A 371 -12.52 -11.16 -29.13
C MET A 371 -12.48 -12.15 -27.99
N PHE A 372 -13.27 -11.92 -26.97
CA PHE A 372 -13.39 -12.78 -25.78
C PHE A 372 -14.60 -13.72 -25.84
N GLY A 373 -15.42 -13.64 -26.90
CA GLY A 373 -16.66 -14.41 -27.04
C GLY A 373 -17.85 -13.87 -26.27
N LEU A 374 -17.78 -12.58 -25.84
CA LEU A 374 -18.78 -11.92 -25.01
C LEU A 374 -19.96 -11.43 -25.85
N LYS A 375 -21.11 -11.23 -25.19
CA LYS A 375 -22.36 -10.74 -25.83
C LYS A 375 -22.45 -9.21 -25.78
N SER A 376 -21.71 -8.54 -24.93
CA SER A 376 -21.68 -7.08 -24.80
C SER A 376 -21.55 -6.39 -26.17
N SER A 377 -22.18 -5.24 -26.30
CA SER A 377 -22.18 -4.45 -27.55
C SER A 377 -20.95 -3.56 -27.74
N GLY A 378 -20.16 -3.33 -26.68
CA GLY A 378 -18.94 -2.51 -26.75
C GLY A 378 -18.59 -1.76 -25.46
N PRO A 379 -17.67 -0.80 -25.53
CA PRO A 379 -17.03 -0.19 -24.36
C PRO A 379 -17.90 0.81 -23.60
N HIS A 380 -19.09 1.15 -24.09
CA HIS A 380 -20.01 2.09 -23.42
C HIS A 380 -20.85 1.43 -22.32
N GLU A 381 -20.76 0.12 -22.17
CA GLU A 381 -21.53 -0.65 -21.20
C GLU A 381 -20.60 -1.51 -20.36
N TRP A 382 -20.94 -1.65 -19.07
CA TRP A 382 -20.31 -2.66 -18.25
C TRP A 382 -20.77 -4.04 -18.70
N LEU A 383 -19.88 -5.03 -18.68
CA LEU A 383 -20.26 -6.42 -18.91
C LEU A 383 -21.38 -6.82 -17.94
N ASP A 384 -22.35 -7.57 -18.47
CA ASP A 384 -23.36 -8.19 -17.63
C ASP A 384 -22.78 -9.35 -16.78
N ASP A 385 -23.58 -9.91 -15.88
CA ASP A 385 -23.14 -10.99 -14.99
C ASP A 385 -22.66 -12.23 -15.74
N ALA A 386 -23.26 -12.54 -16.89
CA ALA A 386 -22.90 -13.71 -17.70
C ALA A 386 -21.53 -13.51 -18.37
N ASP A 387 -21.32 -12.36 -18.99
CA ASP A 387 -20.05 -11.98 -19.63
C ASP A 387 -18.94 -11.81 -18.57
N MET A 388 -19.26 -11.21 -17.43
CA MET A 388 -18.33 -11.09 -16.32
C MET A 388 -17.90 -12.47 -15.76
N LYS A 389 -18.84 -13.41 -15.67
CA LYS A 389 -18.55 -14.79 -15.27
C LYS A 389 -17.61 -15.47 -16.26
N MET A 390 -17.84 -15.32 -17.57
CA MET A 390 -16.96 -15.86 -18.60
C MET A 390 -15.53 -15.30 -18.49
N MET A 391 -15.40 -13.98 -18.23
CA MET A 391 -14.08 -13.34 -18.01
C MET A 391 -13.39 -13.90 -16.76
N ARG A 392 -14.12 -14.09 -15.66
CA ARG A 392 -13.57 -14.71 -14.45
C ARG A 392 -13.13 -16.16 -14.67
N GLU A 393 -13.94 -16.96 -15.34
CA GLU A 393 -13.57 -18.36 -15.67
C GLU A 393 -12.31 -18.43 -16.51
N LYS A 394 -12.13 -17.50 -17.44
CA LYS A 394 -10.95 -17.45 -18.33
C LYS A 394 -9.71 -16.89 -17.63
N PHE A 395 -9.86 -15.80 -16.87
CA PHE A 395 -8.74 -14.99 -16.38
C PHE A 395 -8.58 -14.98 -14.86
N SER A 396 -9.32 -15.79 -14.08
CA SER A 396 -9.05 -15.93 -12.65
C SER A 396 -7.60 -16.36 -12.43
N HIS A 397 -6.93 -15.72 -11.48
CA HIS A 397 -5.50 -15.93 -11.25
C HIS A 397 -5.22 -17.36 -10.75
N PRO A 398 -4.19 -18.07 -11.26
CA PRO A 398 -3.88 -19.45 -10.85
C PRO A 398 -3.67 -19.61 -9.34
N LEU A 399 -3.07 -18.62 -8.69
CA LEU A 399 -2.84 -18.64 -7.24
C LEU A 399 -4.18 -18.64 -6.47
N TRP A 400 -5.16 -17.83 -6.90
CA TRP A 400 -6.47 -17.79 -6.29
C TRP A 400 -7.18 -19.14 -6.45
N ARG A 401 -7.29 -19.65 -7.69
CA ARG A 401 -7.89 -20.96 -7.98
C ARG A 401 -7.31 -22.11 -7.14
N LYS A 402 -6.00 -22.06 -6.89
CA LYS A 402 -5.30 -23.08 -6.09
C LYS A 402 -5.63 -23.02 -4.62
N LEU A 403 -5.92 -21.85 -4.08
CA LEU A 403 -5.96 -21.59 -2.63
C LEU A 403 -7.33 -21.18 -2.11
N GLU A 404 -8.32 -20.85 -2.94
CA GLU A 404 -9.62 -20.29 -2.53
C GLU A 404 -10.32 -21.15 -1.46
N GLU A 405 -10.35 -22.47 -1.60
CA GLU A 405 -10.95 -23.38 -0.61
C GLU A 405 -10.21 -23.34 0.73
N LYS A 406 -8.87 -23.28 0.72
CA LYS A 406 -8.05 -23.20 1.94
C LYS A 406 -8.09 -21.84 2.59
N ALA A 407 -8.30 -20.80 1.79
CA ALA A 407 -8.41 -19.42 2.22
C ALA A 407 -9.82 -19.10 2.77
N ALA A 408 -10.83 -19.92 2.44
CA ALA A 408 -12.19 -19.76 2.91
C ALA A 408 -12.24 -19.72 4.45
N GLY A 409 -12.81 -18.63 5.00
CA GLY A 409 -12.85 -18.39 6.45
C GLY A 409 -11.56 -17.80 7.05
N GLY A 410 -10.52 -17.56 6.24
CA GLY A 410 -9.33 -16.81 6.64
C GLY A 410 -9.59 -15.31 6.79
N GLY A 411 -8.67 -14.60 7.46
CA GLY A 411 -8.75 -13.15 7.66
C GLY A 411 -8.90 -12.38 6.34
N HIS A 412 -9.73 -11.30 6.36
CA HIS A 412 -9.99 -10.44 5.20
C HIS A 412 -10.40 -11.20 3.93
N GLY A 413 -11.35 -12.14 4.05
CA GLY A 413 -11.82 -12.91 2.90
C GLY A 413 -10.76 -13.85 2.30
N GLY A 414 -9.77 -14.29 3.10
CA GLY A 414 -8.72 -15.21 2.69
C GLY A 414 -7.40 -14.56 2.25
N MET A 415 -7.38 -13.25 2.03
CA MET A 415 -6.18 -12.51 1.58
C MET A 415 -4.97 -12.75 2.49
N ASP A 416 -5.16 -12.74 3.81
CA ASP A 416 -4.08 -12.94 4.80
C ASP A 416 -3.45 -14.32 4.71
N PHE A 417 -4.27 -15.34 4.47
CA PHE A 417 -3.78 -16.71 4.29
C PHE A 417 -2.98 -16.86 2.99
N ILE A 418 -3.50 -16.32 1.87
CA ILE A 418 -2.84 -16.41 0.56
C ILE A 418 -1.50 -15.66 0.58
N LEU A 419 -1.47 -14.47 1.17
CA LEU A 419 -0.24 -13.69 1.38
C LEU A 419 0.80 -14.50 2.17
N SER A 420 0.42 -15.06 3.33
CA SER A 420 1.31 -15.86 4.18
C SER A 420 1.79 -17.11 3.45
N TYR A 421 0.87 -17.85 2.81
CA TYR A 421 1.23 -19.03 2.00
C TYR A 421 2.27 -18.67 0.94
N ARG A 422 1.99 -17.64 0.13
CA ARG A 422 2.81 -17.28 -1.02
C ARG A 422 4.24 -16.90 -0.62
N HIS A 423 4.40 -16.03 0.36
CA HIS A 423 5.72 -15.56 0.75
C HIS A 423 6.53 -16.62 1.49
N LEU A 424 5.90 -17.39 2.37
CA LEU A 424 6.59 -18.48 3.05
C LEU A 424 6.95 -19.62 2.08
N ASP A 425 6.11 -19.91 1.07
CA ASP A 425 6.43 -20.87 0.01
C ASP A 425 7.59 -20.39 -0.89
N CYS A 426 7.66 -19.08 -1.18
CA CYS A 426 8.81 -18.49 -1.88
C CYS A 426 10.11 -18.69 -1.09
N LEU A 427 10.12 -18.37 0.21
CA LEU A 427 11.29 -18.61 1.08
C LEU A 427 11.65 -20.09 1.13
N ARG A 428 10.66 -20.97 1.31
CA ARG A 428 10.86 -22.42 1.35
C ARG A 428 11.50 -22.95 0.08
N ARG A 429 11.07 -22.45 -1.07
CA ARG A 429 11.57 -22.87 -2.39
C ARG A 429 12.85 -22.16 -2.82
N GLY A 430 13.29 -21.14 -2.07
CA GLY A 430 14.46 -20.35 -2.43
C GLY A 430 14.25 -19.49 -3.67
N VAL A 431 13.03 -18.99 -3.89
CA VAL A 431 12.71 -18.05 -4.99
C VAL A 431 12.44 -16.66 -4.44
N SER A 432 12.56 -15.63 -5.31
CA SER A 432 12.30 -14.25 -4.92
C SER A 432 10.85 -14.04 -4.47
N LEU A 433 10.64 -13.12 -3.54
CA LEU A 433 9.31 -12.72 -3.09
C LEU A 433 8.60 -11.88 -4.16
N ASP A 434 7.27 -11.83 -4.10
CA ASP A 434 6.45 -11.05 -5.03
C ASP A 434 6.60 -9.54 -4.82
N SER A 435 6.85 -9.10 -3.58
CA SER A 435 7.24 -7.73 -3.26
C SER A 435 8.52 -7.71 -2.43
N ASN A 436 9.19 -6.58 -2.39
CA ASN A 436 10.47 -6.42 -1.70
C ASN A 436 10.53 -5.09 -0.95
N VAL A 437 11.69 -4.77 -0.39
CA VAL A 437 11.88 -3.55 0.40
C VAL A 437 11.67 -2.27 -0.41
N TYR A 438 11.90 -2.29 -1.72
CA TYR A 438 11.67 -1.12 -2.57
C TYR A 438 10.18 -0.82 -2.73
N ASP A 439 9.36 -1.86 -2.86
CA ASP A 439 7.89 -1.74 -2.85
C ASP A 439 7.40 -1.21 -1.51
N ALA A 440 7.89 -1.81 -0.41
CA ALA A 440 7.55 -1.39 0.95
C ALA A 440 7.85 0.10 1.20
N ALA A 441 9.04 0.56 0.78
CA ALA A 441 9.48 1.93 0.90
C ALA A 441 8.66 2.88 0.00
N ALA A 442 8.49 2.53 -1.28
CA ALA A 442 7.81 3.38 -2.25
C ALA A 442 6.33 3.60 -1.88
N TRP A 443 5.61 2.54 -1.51
CA TRP A 443 4.19 2.65 -1.15
C TRP A 443 4.00 3.39 0.18
N SER A 444 4.87 3.16 1.16
CA SER A 444 4.79 3.81 2.48
C SER A 444 5.18 5.30 2.43
N SER A 445 6.10 5.69 1.55
CA SER A 445 6.62 7.07 1.44
C SER A 445 5.54 8.11 1.10
N ILE A 446 4.43 7.68 0.50
CA ILE A 446 3.29 8.54 0.14
C ILE A 446 2.73 9.29 1.36
N ILE A 447 2.82 8.71 2.57
CA ILE A 447 2.35 9.36 3.80
C ILE A 447 3.01 10.73 3.99
N GLU A 448 4.33 10.78 4.10
CA GLU A 448 5.07 12.03 4.35
C GLU A 448 5.09 12.92 3.11
N ILE A 449 5.24 12.35 1.92
CA ILE A 449 5.29 13.09 0.66
C ILE A 449 3.96 13.81 0.38
N SER A 450 2.80 13.17 0.63
CA SER A 450 1.50 13.81 0.50
C SER A 450 1.32 14.95 1.52
N SER A 451 1.76 14.73 2.76
CA SER A 451 1.72 15.77 3.80
C SER A 451 2.58 16.99 3.44
N ARG A 452 3.75 16.78 2.85
CA ARG A 452 4.56 17.90 2.34
C ARG A 452 3.83 18.66 1.24
N SER A 453 3.25 17.96 0.27
CA SER A 453 2.49 18.60 -0.82
C SER A 453 1.36 19.47 -0.29
N VAL A 454 0.54 18.93 0.63
CA VAL A 454 -0.55 19.68 1.29
C VAL A 454 0.02 20.91 2.01
N ALA A 455 1.04 20.74 2.84
CA ALA A 455 1.63 21.82 3.64
C ALA A 455 2.30 22.94 2.80
N THR A 456 2.64 22.64 1.54
CA THR A 456 3.22 23.61 0.59
C THR A 456 2.21 24.16 -0.42
N GLY A 457 0.91 24.09 -0.12
CA GLY A 457 -0.16 24.58 -0.99
C GLY A 457 -0.37 23.72 -2.22
N SER A 458 -0.27 22.40 -2.06
CA SER A 458 -0.47 21.40 -3.11
C SER A 458 0.56 21.50 -4.25
N THR A 459 1.79 21.85 -3.91
CA THR A 459 2.88 21.85 -4.88
C THR A 459 3.33 20.43 -5.20
N PRO A 460 3.82 20.14 -6.43
CA PRO A 460 4.39 18.85 -6.76
C PRO A 460 5.59 18.51 -5.87
N VAL A 461 5.62 17.27 -5.36
CA VAL A 461 6.73 16.74 -4.57
C VAL A 461 7.23 15.46 -5.26
N ASN A 462 8.52 15.41 -5.58
CA ASN A 462 9.12 14.22 -6.17
C ASN A 462 9.04 13.03 -5.21
N ILE A 463 8.88 11.82 -5.75
CA ILE A 463 8.93 10.57 -5.00
C ILE A 463 10.32 9.96 -5.24
N PRO A 464 11.07 9.60 -4.18
CA PRO A 464 12.40 9.01 -4.35
C PRO A 464 12.35 7.71 -5.14
N ASP A 465 13.35 7.48 -5.98
CA ASP A 465 13.56 6.17 -6.56
C ASP A 465 14.34 5.27 -5.57
N PHE A 466 13.62 4.51 -4.77
CA PHE A 466 14.21 3.59 -3.80
C PHE A 466 14.97 2.45 -4.47
N THR A 467 14.71 2.16 -5.75
CA THR A 467 15.43 1.14 -6.53
C THR A 467 16.81 1.64 -7.04
N ARG A 468 17.05 2.96 -6.97
CA ARG A 468 18.28 3.60 -7.49
C ARG A 468 18.55 3.27 -8.97
N GLY A 469 17.48 3.33 -9.78
CA GLY A 469 17.54 3.09 -11.24
C GLY A 469 17.30 1.64 -11.66
N LEU A 470 17.26 0.69 -10.73
CA LEU A 470 17.05 -0.74 -11.05
C LEU A 470 15.68 -1.03 -11.66
N TRP A 471 14.66 -0.20 -11.39
CA TRP A 471 13.32 -0.38 -11.95
C TRP A 471 13.31 -0.56 -13.48
N LYS A 472 14.33 -0.03 -14.18
CA LYS A 472 14.48 -0.13 -15.65
C LYS A 472 14.79 -1.55 -16.11
N THR A 473 15.36 -2.38 -15.24
CA THR A 473 15.85 -3.73 -15.56
C THR A 473 15.28 -4.81 -14.65
N MET A 474 14.56 -4.42 -13.60
CA MET A 474 13.89 -5.40 -12.71
C MET A 474 12.87 -6.21 -13.48
N ARG A 475 12.86 -7.52 -13.22
CA ARG A 475 11.88 -8.44 -13.83
C ARG A 475 10.47 -8.14 -13.33
N PRO A 476 9.44 -8.40 -14.12
CA PRO A 476 8.05 -8.42 -13.65
C PRO A 476 7.90 -9.35 -12.43
N LEU A 477 6.86 -9.08 -11.64
CA LEU A 477 6.53 -9.90 -10.46
C LEU A 477 6.43 -11.39 -10.80
N GLY A 478 6.98 -12.24 -9.91
CA GLY A 478 6.92 -13.69 -10.03
C GLY A 478 5.58 -14.34 -9.67
N ILE A 479 4.58 -13.54 -9.29
CA ILE A 479 3.25 -14.03 -8.85
C ILE A 479 2.41 -14.66 -9.99
N ALA A 480 2.97 -14.80 -11.17
CA ALA A 480 2.27 -15.32 -12.34
C ALA A 480 1.98 -16.85 -12.30
N SER A 481 2.55 -17.61 -11.36
CA SER A 481 2.41 -19.07 -11.34
C SER A 481 2.19 -19.63 -9.94
#